data_4b1273ca6888dd2172c0f6b5fd05498f
#
_entry.id   4b1273ca6888dd2172c0f6b5fd05498f
#
_cell.length_a   1.000
_cell.length_b   1.000
_cell.length_c   1.000
_cell.angle_alpha   90.00
_cell.angle_beta   90.00
_cell.angle_gamma   90.00
#
_symmetry.space_group_name_H-M   'P 1'
#
loop_
_entity.id
_entity.type
_entity.pdbx_description
1 polymer ?
#
loop_
_entity_poly.entity_id
_entity_poly.type
_entity_poly.pdbx_seq_one_letter_code
_entity_poly.pdbx_strand_id
1 'polypeptide(L)'
;MVTPVFVCTGTLDSGKTTMVKDVLMEQEWIEPGRTLLIVCEEGEVEYPEEYLKEKDMILLKIDEFEQLNAAFFKNCEKNYRPVQVVIEFNGMWKLEDLLMIRYPRNWELQGVYSTVNGETLDMYLKNMRNILMEQLTESELIVVNRCAEGVDRSGFRRALKVQNPMAQLIFEGTDGKIIEPSEEDLPYDVKGDRIVVEDIDFGIWYVDAYDHPELYLHKEIEFLAQTFRPRGMEDDMFVPVRKIMTCCAADTRFYGY
;
A
#
# COMPACT_ATOMS: atom_id res chain seq x y z
N MET A 1 -9.94 25.53 -0.74
CA MET A 1 -8.77 24.65 -0.99
C MET A 1 -8.99 23.41 -0.17
N VAL A 2 -8.79 22.23 -0.72
CA VAL A 2 -8.87 20.95 0.00
C VAL A 2 -7.53 20.75 0.72
N THR A 3 -7.57 20.32 1.95
CA THR A 3 -6.39 19.94 2.74
C THR A 3 -6.24 18.43 2.67
N PRO A 4 -5.24 17.90 1.95
CA PRO A 4 -5.01 16.47 1.86
C PRO A 4 -4.57 15.89 3.20
N VAL A 5 -5.05 14.68 3.50
CA VAL A 5 -4.65 13.88 4.65
C VAL A 5 -3.96 12.62 4.15
N PHE A 6 -2.75 12.38 4.60
CA PHE A 6 -1.97 11.19 4.32
C PHE A 6 -1.79 10.39 5.59
N VAL A 7 -1.99 9.08 5.53
CA VAL A 7 -1.80 8.18 6.66
C VAL A 7 -0.62 7.26 6.38
N CYS A 8 0.37 7.26 7.26
CA CYS A 8 1.46 6.31 7.24
C CYS A 8 1.24 5.28 8.35
N THR A 9 1.12 4.02 8.01
CA THR A 9 0.81 2.92 8.93
C THR A 9 1.81 1.78 8.82
N GLY A 10 1.71 0.78 9.68
CA GLY A 10 2.64 -0.35 9.78
C GLY A 10 2.97 -0.65 11.23
N THR A 11 3.57 -1.79 11.49
CA THR A 11 3.95 -2.21 12.85
C THR A 11 5.03 -1.30 13.46
N LEU A 12 5.27 -1.42 14.78
CA LEU A 12 6.34 -0.69 15.44
C LEU A 12 7.68 -0.94 14.73
N ASP A 13 8.48 0.11 14.59
CA ASP A 13 9.80 0.11 13.93
C ASP A 13 9.82 -0.43 12.48
N SER A 14 8.66 -0.43 11.82
CA SER A 14 8.57 -0.81 10.41
C SER A 14 9.17 0.23 9.44
N GLY A 15 9.53 1.43 9.92
CA GLY A 15 10.11 2.49 9.10
C GLY A 15 9.14 3.61 8.72
N LYS A 16 8.01 3.76 9.43
CA LYS A 16 7.01 4.82 9.19
C LYS A 16 7.62 6.23 9.17
N THR A 17 8.39 6.57 10.20
CA THR A 17 9.05 7.89 10.30
C THR A 17 9.99 8.16 9.12
N THR A 18 10.77 7.15 8.70
CA THR A 18 11.63 7.23 7.53
C THR A 18 10.81 7.43 6.26
N MET A 19 9.74 6.65 6.09
CA MET A 19 8.80 6.81 4.96
C MET A 19 8.23 8.23 4.88
N VAL A 20 7.82 8.80 6.01
CA VAL A 20 7.31 10.19 6.04
C VAL A 20 8.40 11.18 5.66
N LYS A 21 9.59 11.09 6.27
CA LYS A 21 10.67 12.06 6.06
C LYS A 21 11.27 11.99 4.67
N ASP A 22 11.64 10.80 4.24
CA ASP A 22 12.56 10.60 3.12
C ASP A 22 11.80 10.28 1.82
N VAL A 23 10.52 9.89 1.93
CA VAL A 23 9.71 9.55 0.77
C VAL A 23 8.54 10.52 0.63
N LEU A 24 7.61 10.53 1.59
CA LEU A 24 6.36 11.28 1.48
C LEU A 24 6.59 12.79 1.35
N MET A 25 7.42 13.37 2.23
CA MET A 25 7.66 14.81 2.26
C MET A 25 8.59 15.32 1.14
N GLU A 26 9.21 14.44 0.37
CA GLU A 26 10.05 14.78 -0.79
C GLU A 26 9.31 14.66 -2.13
N GLN A 27 8.01 14.32 -2.12
CA GLN A 27 7.24 14.21 -3.35
C GLN A 27 6.92 15.58 -3.96
N GLU A 28 6.93 15.66 -5.29
CA GLU A 28 6.62 16.91 -6.02
C GLU A 28 5.19 17.42 -5.81
N TRP A 29 4.27 16.53 -5.42
CA TRP A 29 2.86 16.89 -5.16
C TRP A 29 2.60 17.37 -3.73
N ILE A 30 3.61 17.38 -2.85
CA ILE A 30 3.52 17.99 -1.52
C ILE A 30 3.54 19.50 -1.66
N GLU A 31 2.45 20.13 -1.25
CA GLU A 31 2.29 21.59 -1.34
C GLU A 31 3.22 22.31 -0.37
N PRO A 32 3.89 23.39 -0.82
CA PRO A 32 4.65 24.24 0.09
C PRO A 32 3.74 24.91 1.11
N GLY A 33 4.08 24.81 2.39
CA GLY A 33 3.35 25.46 3.48
C GLY A 33 3.26 24.58 4.71
N ARG A 34 2.45 25.01 5.67
CA ARG A 34 2.36 24.37 6.98
C ARG A 34 1.80 22.97 6.93
N THR A 35 2.63 21.99 7.27
CA THR A 35 2.24 20.60 7.45
C THR A 35 1.90 20.32 8.91
N LEU A 36 0.75 19.72 9.17
CA LEU A 36 0.42 19.17 10.48
C LEU A 36 0.84 17.70 10.52
N LEU A 37 1.84 17.37 11.32
CA LEU A 37 2.30 16.01 11.57
C LEU A 37 1.73 15.50 12.89
N ILE A 38 0.93 14.44 12.83
CA ILE A 38 0.33 13.78 13.99
C ILE A 38 1.04 12.43 14.16
N VAL A 39 1.78 12.27 15.26
CA VAL A 39 2.54 11.05 15.56
C VAL A 39 1.85 10.31 16.69
N CYS A 40 1.44 9.08 16.43
CA CYS A 40 0.66 8.24 17.35
C CYS A 40 1.48 7.12 17.98
N GLU A 41 2.78 7.06 17.69
CA GLU A 41 3.68 6.03 18.22
C GLU A 41 5.10 6.57 18.29
N GLU A 42 5.79 6.34 19.41
CA GLU A 42 7.21 6.66 19.53
C GLU A 42 8.04 5.47 19.05
N GLY A 43 8.80 5.67 17.98
CA GLY A 43 9.75 4.71 17.42
C GLY A 43 11.20 5.09 17.73
N GLU A 44 12.15 4.30 17.23
CA GLU A 44 13.59 4.58 17.37
C GLU A 44 14.04 5.84 16.62
N VAL A 45 13.35 6.19 15.52
CA VAL A 45 13.66 7.35 14.69
C VAL A 45 12.75 8.51 15.06
N GLU A 46 13.34 9.66 15.35
CA GLU A 46 12.62 10.88 15.71
C GLU A 46 12.63 11.91 14.58
N TYR A 47 11.76 12.93 14.71
CA TYR A 47 11.76 14.12 13.87
C TYR A 47 12.61 15.20 14.51
N PRO A 48 13.83 15.52 13.99
CA PRO A 48 14.66 16.58 14.52
C PRO A 48 13.95 17.95 14.45
N GLU A 49 14.14 18.80 15.45
CA GLU A 49 13.55 20.16 15.45
C GLU A 49 13.95 20.98 14.23
N GLU A 50 15.18 20.80 13.75
CA GLU A 50 15.68 21.49 12.55
C GLU A 50 14.89 21.08 11.32
N TYR A 51 14.62 19.77 11.15
CA TYR A 51 13.81 19.23 10.06
C TYR A 51 12.38 19.78 10.12
N LEU A 52 11.75 19.78 11.29
CA LEU A 52 10.39 20.31 11.47
C LEU A 52 10.31 21.81 11.10
N LYS A 53 11.32 22.59 11.44
CA LYS A 53 11.40 24.02 11.10
C LYS A 53 11.63 24.23 9.61
N GLU A 54 12.53 23.47 9.00
CA GLU A 54 12.85 23.56 7.56
C GLU A 54 11.62 23.25 6.70
N LYS A 55 10.85 22.24 7.07
CA LYS A 55 9.66 21.80 6.33
C LYS A 55 8.36 22.51 6.78
N ASP A 56 8.42 23.55 7.63
CA ASP A 56 7.25 24.21 8.25
C ASP A 56 6.25 23.22 8.83
N MET A 57 6.72 22.26 9.62
CA MET A 57 5.90 21.20 10.24
C MET A 57 5.57 21.53 11.69
N ILE A 58 4.32 21.29 12.06
CA ILE A 58 3.86 21.28 13.45
C ILE A 58 3.63 19.83 13.86
N LEU A 59 4.40 19.35 14.82
CA LEU A 59 4.29 18.01 15.36
C LEU A 59 3.35 17.99 16.56
N LEU A 60 2.36 17.09 16.53
CA LEU A 60 1.49 16.76 17.66
C LEU A 60 1.68 15.27 17.99
N LYS A 61 1.95 14.95 19.25
CA LYS A 61 2.02 13.58 19.75
C LYS A 61 0.67 13.17 20.33
N ILE A 62 0.27 11.95 20.05
CA ILE A 62 -0.99 11.35 20.50
C ILE A 62 -0.69 10.00 21.12
N ASP A 63 -0.91 9.88 22.41
CA ASP A 63 -0.57 8.68 23.17
C ASP A 63 -1.75 7.68 23.28
N GLU A 64 -2.99 8.18 23.14
CA GLU A 64 -4.22 7.39 23.32
C GLU A 64 -5.13 7.59 22.11
N PHE A 65 -5.69 6.51 21.54
CA PHE A 65 -6.53 6.57 20.34
C PHE A 65 -7.74 7.50 20.52
N GLU A 66 -8.32 7.54 21.71
CA GLU A 66 -9.50 8.36 22.05
C GLU A 66 -9.27 9.86 21.86
N GLN A 67 -8.02 10.31 21.85
CA GLN A 67 -7.65 11.70 21.56
C GLN A 67 -7.88 12.04 20.09
N LEU A 68 -7.78 11.05 19.18
CA LEU A 68 -8.12 11.21 17.78
C LEU A 68 -9.65 11.14 17.59
N ASN A 69 -10.27 12.29 17.45
CA ASN A 69 -11.71 12.40 17.24
C ASN A 69 -12.04 13.65 16.41
N ALA A 70 -13.29 13.76 15.97
CA ALA A 70 -13.73 14.86 15.12
C ALA A 70 -13.53 16.25 15.74
N ALA A 71 -13.59 16.37 17.08
CA ALA A 71 -13.35 17.64 17.78
C ALA A 71 -11.86 18.00 17.76
N PHE A 72 -10.98 17.02 17.92
CA PHE A 72 -9.53 17.19 17.80
C PHE A 72 -9.15 17.72 16.41
N PHE A 73 -9.56 17.06 15.34
CA PHE A 73 -9.26 17.48 13.97
C PHE A 73 -9.83 18.87 13.64
N LYS A 74 -11.04 19.18 14.13
CA LYS A 74 -11.64 20.51 13.98
C LYS A 74 -10.84 21.60 14.72
N ASN A 75 -10.29 21.29 15.90
CA ASN A 75 -9.41 22.21 16.64
C ASN A 75 -8.07 22.38 15.93
N CYS A 76 -7.51 21.32 15.35
CA CYS A 76 -6.29 21.40 14.54
C CYS A 76 -6.48 22.32 13.34
N GLU A 77 -7.57 22.15 12.57
CA GLU A 77 -7.89 23.05 11.46
C GLU A 77 -8.01 24.51 11.91
N LYS A 78 -8.74 24.76 13.00
CA LYS A 78 -8.93 26.12 13.53
C LYS A 78 -7.63 26.80 13.95
N ASN A 79 -6.76 26.04 14.65
CA ASN A 79 -5.56 26.61 15.30
C ASN A 79 -4.37 26.69 14.35
N TYR A 80 -4.20 25.71 13.46
CA TYR A 80 -3.00 25.58 12.64
C TYR A 80 -3.23 25.90 11.16
N ARG A 81 -4.46 25.69 10.65
CA ARG A 81 -4.82 25.89 9.22
C ARG A 81 -3.79 25.24 8.29
N PRO A 82 -3.54 23.93 8.43
CA PRO A 82 -2.52 23.27 7.66
C PRO A 82 -2.91 23.23 6.16
N VAL A 83 -1.91 23.26 5.29
CA VAL A 83 -2.11 22.99 3.86
C VAL A 83 -2.21 21.51 3.59
N GLN A 84 -1.62 20.68 4.46
CA GLN A 84 -1.67 19.23 4.43
C GLN A 84 -1.50 18.63 5.82
N VAL A 85 -1.96 17.40 5.99
CA VAL A 85 -1.89 16.64 7.24
C VAL A 85 -1.24 15.29 6.98
N VAL A 86 -0.28 14.93 7.83
CA VAL A 86 0.34 13.60 7.82
C VAL A 86 0.08 12.94 9.17
N ILE A 87 -0.44 11.73 9.16
CA ILE A 87 -0.70 10.95 10.38
C ILE A 87 0.23 9.74 10.36
N GLU A 88 1.21 9.71 11.24
CA GLU A 88 2.00 8.52 11.54
C GLU A 88 1.25 7.70 12.58
N PHE A 89 0.56 6.67 12.10
CA PHE A 89 -0.41 5.93 12.89
C PHE A 89 0.25 4.84 13.74
N ASN A 90 -0.35 4.56 14.88
CA ASN A 90 0.13 3.51 15.80
C ASN A 90 -0.21 2.12 15.24
N GLY A 91 0.80 1.27 15.10
CA GLY A 91 0.69 -0.07 14.53
C GLY A 91 -0.11 -1.08 15.35
N MET A 92 -0.54 -0.73 16.55
CA MET A 92 -1.39 -1.58 17.42
C MET A 92 -2.86 -1.15 17.41
N TRP A 93 -3.18 0.02 16.83
CA TRP A 93 -4.55 0.51 16.75
C TRP A 93 -5.21 0.04 15.45
N LYS A 94 -6.54 -0.01 15.45
CA LYS A 94 -7.29 -0.38 14.25
C LYS A 94 -7.35 0.77 13.27
N LEU A 95 -6.85 0.54 12.06
CA LEU A 95 -6.85 1.53 11.00
C LEU A 95 -8.29 1.93 10.62
N GLU A 96 -9.22 0.98 10.57
CA GLU A 96 -10.63 1.23 10.31
C GLU A 96 -11.21 2.29 11.25
N ASP A 97 -10.87 2.24 12.54
CA ASP A 97 -11.38 3.21 13.53
C ASP A 97 -10.92 4.64 13.20
N LEU A 98 -9.67 4.83 12.75
CA LEU A 98 -9.17 6.13 12.26
C LEU A 98 -9.95 6.61 11.03
N LEU A 99 -10.16 5.73 10.06
CA LEU A 99 -10.82 6.05 8.80
C LEU A 99 -12.31 6.39 8.97
N MET A 100 -12.93 5.91 10.04
CA MET A 100 -14.31 6.22 10.42
C MET A 100 -14.46 7.59 11.09
N ILE A 101 -13.37 8.25 11.51
CA ILE A 101 -13.45 9.55 12.16
C ILE A 101 -13.80 10.62 11.10
N ARG A 102 -14.76 11.48 11.44
CA ARG A 102 -15.14 12.58 10.57
C ARG A 102 -14.11 13.71 10.62
N TYR A 103 -13.44 13.94 9.49
CA TYR A 103 -12.55 15.08 9.29
C TYR A 103 -13.30 16.41 9.12
N PRO A 104 -12.62 17.58 9.27
CA PRO A 104 -13.13 18.88 8.82
C PRO A 104 -13.57 18.84 7.36
N ARG A 105 -14.53 19.66 6.96
CA ARG A 105 -15.13 19.61 5.61
C ARG A 105 -14.14 19.84 4.45
N ASN A 106 -13.07 20.56 4.74
CA ASN A 106 -12.02 20.86 3.77
C ASN A 106 -10.84 19.85 3.83
N TRP A 107 -10.89 18.84 4.71
CA TRP A 107 -9.89 17.79 4.78
C TRP A 107 -10.38 16.55 4.04
N GLU A 108 -9.51 15.92 3.26
CA GLU A 108 -9.82 14.75 2.46
C GLU A 108 -8.67 13.74 2.54
N LEU A 109 -8.99 12.48 2.83
CA LEU A 109 -8.02 11.39 2.79
C LEU A 109 -7.56 11.22 1.34
N GLN A 110 -6.27 11.37 1.11
CA GLN A 110 -5.65 11.26 -0.22
C GLN A 110 -4.85 9.98 -0.40
N GLY A 111 -4.37 9.37 0.69
CA GLY A 111 -3.65 8.11 0.60
C GLY A 111 -3.34 7.49 1.95
N VAL A 112 -3.27 6.17 1.93
CA VAL A 112 -2.77 5.33 3.03
C VAL A 112 -1.55 4.58 2.54
N TYR A 113 -0.43 4.76 3.22
CA TYR A 113 0.86 4.17 2.87
C TYR A 113 1.35 3.31 4.03
N SER A 114 1.76 2.09 3.75
CA SER A 114 2.20 1.16 4.79
C SER A 114 3.65 0.78 4.64
N THR A 115 4.32 0.66 5.77
CA THR A 115 5.68 0.11 5.84
C THR A 115 5.69 -1.23 6.56
N VAL A 116 6.49 -2.15 6.07
CA VAL A 116 6.70 -3.49 6.64
C VAL A 116 8.19 -3.75 6.70
N ASN A 117 8.69 -4.14 7.86
CA ASN A 117 10.08 -4.54 8.00
C ASN A 117 10.27 -5.98 7.52
N GLY A 118 11.01 -6.15 6.41
CA GLY A 118 11.27 -7.45 5.78
C GLY A 118 12.02 -8.44 6.67
N GLU A 119 12.87 -7.96 7.60
CA GLU A 119 13.57 -8.82 8.54
C GLU A 119 12.63 -9.50 9.56
N THR A 120 11.52 -8.82 9.90
CA THR A 120 10.57 -9.32 10.91
C THR A 120 9.27 -9.83 10.32
N LEU A 121 9.05 -9.65 9.02
CA LEU A 121 7.79 -9.99 8.33
C LEU A 121 7.37 -11.44 8.56
N ASP A 122 8.30 -12.38 8.43
CA ASP A 122 8.05 -13.81 8.65
C ASP A 122 7.54 -14.10 10.07
N MET A 123 8.11 -13.41 11.07
CA MET A 123 7.68 -13.52 12.46
C MET A 123 6.25 -12.99 12.64
N TYR A 124 5.93 -11.82 12.06
CA TYR A 124 4.59 -11.24 12.11
C TYR A 124 3.57 -12.12 11.41
N LEU A 125 3.88 -12.65 10.23
CA LEU A 125 3.00 -13.56 9.48
C LEU A 125 2.66 -14.82 10.27
N LYS A 126 3.61 -15.35 11.05
CA LYS A 126 3.44 -16.57 11.86
C LYS A 126 2.72 -16.33 13.19
N ASN A 127 3.01 -15.21 13.86
CA ASN A 127 2.60 -15.02 15.26
C ASN A 127 1.61 -13.87 15.48
N MET A 128 1.63 -12.85 14.63
CA MET A 128 0.85 -11.61 14.80
C MET A 128 0.17 -11.18 13.49
N ARG A 129 -0.23 -12.16 12.68
CA ARG A 129 -0.78 -11.92 11.34
C ARG A 129 -1.92 -10.91 11.33
N ASN A 130 -2.86 -11.04 12.28
CA ASN A 130 -4.04 -10.16 12.30
C ASN A 130 -3.65 -8.69 12.52
N ILE A 131 -2.67 -8.41 13.39
CA ILE A 131 -2.20 -7.04 13.66
C ILE A 131 -1.53 -6.48 12.42
N LEU A 132 -0.64 -7.25 11.78
CA LEU A 132 0.02 -6.84 10.55
C LEU A 132 -1.01 -6.54 9.45
N MET A 133 -1.93 -7.47 9.19
CA MET A 133 -2.89 -7.38 8.10
C MET A 133 -3.87 -6.23 8.28
N GLU A 134 -4.25 -5.91 9.52
CA GLU A 134 -5.08 -4.75 9.86
C GLU A 134 -4.46 -3.44 9.36
N GLN A 135 -3.14 -3.31 9.49
CA GLN A 135 -2.42 -2.10 9.05
C GLN A 135 -2.32 -1.97 7.52
N LEU A 136 -2.56 -3.04 6.77
CA LEU A 136 -2.35 -3.08 5.33
C LEU A 136 -3.64 -3.00 4.52
N THR A 137 -4.80 -3.13 5.18
CA THR A 137 -6.10 -3.35 4.50
C THR A 137 -6.45 -2.25 3.51
N GLU A 138 -6.24 -1.00 3.88
CA GLU A 138 -6.63 0.16 3.07
C GLU A 138 -5.42 0.86 2.40
N SER A 139 -4.27 0.19 2.38
CA SER A 139 -3.06 0.78 1.83
C SER A 139 -3.08 0.81 0.31
N GLU A 140 -2.75 1.95 -0.27
CA GLU A 140 -2.50 2.10 -1.71
C GLU A 140 -1.10 1.63 -2.08
N LEU A 141 -0.14 1.86 -1.17
CA LEU A 141 1.24 1.45 -1.31
C LEU A 141 1.72 0.74 -0.04
N ILE A 142 2.34 -0.41 -0.22
CA ILE A 142 3.02 -1.16 0.83
C ILE A 142 4.51 -1.24 0.48
N VAL A 143 5.37 -0.69 1.31
CA VAL A 143 6.82 -0.78 1.18
C VAL A 143 7.36 -1.83 2.15
N VAL A 144 7.87 -2.92 1.63
CA VAL A 144 8.60 -3.93 2.42
C VAL A 144 10.08 -3.56 2.37
N ASN A 145 10.56 -2.91 3.41
CA ASN A 145 11.93 -2.44 3.50
C ASN A 145 12.87 -3.46 4.17
N ARG A 146 14.17 -3.17 4.19
CA ARG A 146 15.21 -4.00 4.83
C ARG A 146 15.15 -5.47 4.39
N CYS A 147 14.84 -5.71 3.12
CA CYS A 147 14.87 -7.05 2.57
C CYS A 147 16.31 -7.54 2.43
N ALA A 148 16.65 -8.63 3.11
CA ALA A 148 17.93 -9.28 2.94
C ALA A 148 18.05 -9.92 1.55
N GLU A 149 19.26 -10.13 1.08
CA GLU A 149 19.51 -10.89 -0.16
C GLU A 149 18.96 -12.32 -0.02
N GLY A 150 18.21 -12.78 -1.04
CA GLY A 150 17.63 -14.12 -1.07
C GLY A 150 16.35 -14.28 -0.22
N VAL A 151 15.75 -13.19 0.30
CA VAL A 151 14.45 -13.27 0.96
C VAL A 151 13.37 -13.75 -0.03
N ASP A 152 12.41 -14.55 0.45
CA ASP A 152 11.29 -15.04 -0.36
C ASP A 152 10.27 -13.91 -0.64
N ARG A 153 10.61 -13.05 -1.62
CA ARG A 153 9.75 -11.93 -2.04
C ARG A 153 8.44 -12.42 -2.65
N SER A 154 8.47 -13.53 -3.37
CA SER A 154 7.27 -14.15 -3.95
C SER A 154 6.28 -14.57 -2.86
N GLY A 155 6.77 -15.28 -1.82
CA GLY A 155 5.96 -15.67 -0.67
C GLY A 155 5.42 -14.46 0.09
N PHE A 156 6.23 -13.42 0.29
CA PHE A 156 5.79 -12.17 0.92
C PHE A 156 4.73 -11.46 0.08
N ARG A 157 4.95 -11.33 -1.23
CA ARG A 157 3.97 -10.75 -2.16
C ARG A 157 2.63 -11.48 -2.06
N ARG A 158 2.63 -12.80 -2.14
CA ARG A 158 1.40 -13.62 -2.03
C ARG A 158 0.72 -13.37 -0.68
N ALA A 159 1.46 -13.42 0.43
CA ALA A 159 0.91 -13.25 1.77
C ALA A 159 0.25 -11.88 1.98
N LEU A 160 0.86 -10.80 1.47
CA LEU A 160 0.38 -9.43 1.62
C LEU A 160 -0.78 -9.13 0.65
N LYS A 161 -0.68 -9.61 -0.60
CA LYS A 161 -1.71 -9.41 -1.62
C LYS A 161 -3.02 -10.15 -1.34
N VAL A 162 -3.02 -11.21 -0.54
CA VAL A 162 -4.26 -11.85 -0.04
C VAL A 162 -5.12 -10.87 0.73
N GLN A 163 -4.49 -10.00 1.54
CA GLN A 163 -5.23 -9.02 2.34
C GLN A 163 -5.64 -7.80 1.52
N ASN A 164 -4.74 -7.30 0.71
CA ASN A 164 -4.99 -6.12 -0.12
C ASN A 164 -4.46 -6.35 -1.54
N PRO A 165 -5.27 -6.95 -2.43
CA PRO A 165 -4.86 -7.23 -3.81
C PRO A 165 -4.51 -5.97 -4.61
N MET A 166 -5.10 -4.83 -4.25
CA MET A 166 -4.97 -3.58 -5.02
C MET A 166 -3.75 -2.76 -4.64
N ALA A 167 -3.18 -2.97 -3.45
CA ALA A 167 -2.01 -2.20 -3.01
C ALA A 167 -0.83 -2.39 -3.98
N GLN A 168 -0.19 -1.31 -4.37
CA GLN A 168 1.14 -1.40 -4.97
C GLN A 168 2.12 -1.94 -3.93
N LEU A 169 2.97 -2.89 -4.31
CA LEU A 169 3.94 -3.50 -3.42
C LEU A 169 5.35 -3.25 -3.93
N ILE A 170 6.16 -2.60 -3.11
CA ILE A 170 7.56 -2.29 -3.40
C ILE A 170 8.43 -3.02 -2.37
N PHE A 171 9.51 -3.62 -2.84
CA PHE A 171 10.55 -4.20 -1.99
C PHE A 171 11.79 -3.30 -2.01
N GLU A 172 12.36 -3.08 -0.84
CA GLU A 172 13.55 -2.27 -0.63
C GLU A 172 14.61 -3.08 0.11
N GLY A 173 15.83 -3.03 -0.36
CA GLY A 173 16.95 -3.75 0.23
C GLY A 173 17.42 -3.13 1.54
N THR A 174 18.37 -3.81 2.19
CA THR A 174 19.02 -3.30 3.41
C THR A 174 19.88 -2.05 3.15
N ASP A 175 20.17 -1.75 1.90
CA ASP A 175 20.88 -0.55 1.44
C ASP A 175 19.95 0.64 1.10
N GLY A 176 18.64 0.48 1.32
CA GLY A 176 17.64 1.51 1.05
C GLY A 176 17.28 1.66 -0.43
N LYS A 177 17.73 0.75 -1.30
CA LYS A 177 17.37 0.81 -2.71
C LYS A 177 16.20 -0.09 -3.05
N ILE A 178 15.37 0.38 -3.96
CA ILE A 178 14.30 -0.43 -4.53
C ILE A 178 14.90 -1.65 -5.22
N ILE A 179 14.36 -2.81 -4.89
CA ILE A 179 14.70 -4.06 -5.56
C ILE A 179 13.76 -4.18 -6.76
N GLU A 180 14.34 -4.10 -7.94
CA GLU A 180 13.57 -4.26 -9.18
C GLU A 180 12.86 -5.62 -9.21
N PRO A 181 11.61 -5.67 -9.68
CA PRO A 181 10.90 -6.93 -9.88
C PRO A 181 11.70 -7.88 -10.77
N SER A 182 11.66 -9.15 -10.44
CA SER A 182 12.32 -10.21 -11.22
C SER A 182 11.36 -11.38 -11.42
N GLU A 183 11.69 -12.29 -12.33
CA GLU A 183 10.91 -13.53 -12.54
C GLU A 183 10.74 -14.34 -11.24
N GLU A 184 11.69 -14.24 -10.31
CA GLU A 184 11.64 -14.92 -9.02
C GLU A 184 10.58 -14.32 -8.06
N ASP A 185 10.13 -13.10 -8.35
CA ASP A 185 9.09 -12.43 -7.57
C ASP A 185 7.67 -12.80 -8.01
N LEU A 186 7.54 -13.46 -9.16
CA LEU A 186 6.25 -13.89 -9.65
C LEU A 186 5.73 -15.05 -8.78
N PRO A 187 4.42 -15.05 -8.44
CA PRO A 187 3.83 -16.07 -7.58
C PRO A 187 3.60 -17.41 -8.29
N TYR A 188 4.02 -17.53 -9.53
CA TYR A 188 3.89 -18.74 -10.38
C TYR A 188 5.21 -18.95 -11.17
N ASP A 189 5.43 -20.19 -11.58
CA ASP A 189 6.64 -20.56 -12.34
C ASP A 189 6.48 -20.20 -13.82
N VAL A 190 7.27 -19.21 -14.26
CA VAL A 190 7.34 -18.78 -15.66
C VAL A 190 8.34 -19.57 -16.51
N LYS A 191 9.17 -20.45 -15.90
CA LYS A 191 10.20 -21.20 -16.63
C LYS A 191 9.64 -22.44 -17.31
N GLY A 192 8.52 -22.97 -16.80
CA GLY A 192 7.85 -24.15 -17.36
C GLY A 192 7.10 -23.86 -18.67
N ASP A 193 6.78 -24.91 -19.41
CA ASP A 193 5.92 -24.83 -20.61
C ASP A 193 4.45 -24.58 -20.28
N ARG A 194 4.05 -24.87 -19.04
CA ARG A 194 2.71 -24.67 -18.49
C ARG A 194 2.79 -23.80 -17.24
N ILE A 195 2.04 -22.72 -17.23
CA ILE A 195 1.94 -21.75 -16.13
C ILE A 195 0.54 -21.86 -15.54
N VAL A 196 0.45 -22.19 -14.25
CA VAL A 196 -0.82 -22.24 -13.51
C VAL A 196 -0.94 -20.95 -12.72
N VAL A 197 -1.94 -20.16 -13.04
CA VAL A 197 -2.22 -18.86 -12.40
C VAL A 197 -3.39 -19.02 -11.46
N GLU A 198 -3.13 -18.91 -10.16
CA GLU A 198 -4.19 -18.94 -9.14
C GLU A 198 -5.08 -17.70 -9.21
N ASP A 199 -6.29 -17.79 -8.65
CA ASP A 199 -7.28 -16.71 -8.69
C ASP A 199 -6.76 -15.39 -8.18
N ILE A 200 -5.97 -15.43 -7.11
CA ILE A 200 -5.38 -14.26 -6.47
C ILE A 200 -4.26 -13.64 -7.31
N ASP A 201 -3.59 -14.45 -8.11
CA ASP A 201 -2.42 -14.05 -8.88
C ASP A 201 -2.79 -13.57 -10.29
N PHE A 202 -4.06 -13.71 -10.70
CA PHE A 202 -4.51 -13.34 -12.04
C PHE A 202 -4.20 -11.88 -12.42
N GLY A 203 -4.41 -10.95 -11.49
CA GLY A 203 -4.12 -9.54 -11.73
C GLY A 203 -2.63 -9.27 -11.96
N ILE A 204 -1.76 -9.96 -11.21
CA ILE A 204 -0.30 -9.88 -11.36
C ILE A 204 0.10 -10.46 -12.71
N TRP A 205 -0.40 -11.65 -13.03
CA TRP A 205 -0.14 -12.30 -14.32
C TRP A 205 -0.59 -11.44 -15.49
N TYR A 206 -1.79 -10.84 -15.42
CA TYR A 206 -2.34 -10.06 -16.51
C TYR A 206 -1.47 -8.85 -16.85
N VAL A 207 -1.00 -8.12 -15.82
CA VAL A 207 -0.12 -6.94 -16.00
C VAL A 207 1.25 -7.40 -16.51
N ASP A 208 1.83 -8.42 -15.88
CA ASP A 208 3.16 -8.91 -16.25
C ASP A 208 3.18 -9.48 -17.68
N ALA A 209 2.13 -10.21 -18.09
CA ALA A 209 2.00 -10.71 -19.44
C ALA A 209 1.79 -9.61 -20.50
N TYR A 210 1.26 -8.47 -20.10
CA TYR A 210 1.16 -7.29 -20.95
C TYR A 210 2.52 -6.58 -21.11
N ASP A 211 3.26 -6.45 -20.00
CA ASP A 211 4.55 -5.74 -19.96
C ASP A 211 5.70 -6.60 -20.50
N HIS A 212 5.64 -7.93 -20.29
CA HIS A 212 6.66 -8.90 -20.65
C HIS A 212 6.09 -10.08 -21.46
N PRO A 213 5.47 -9.85 -22.62
CA PRO A 213 4.80 -10.90 -23.40
C PRO A 213 5.75 -12.04 -23.81
N GLU A 214 7.05 -11.77 -23.95
CA GLU A 214 8.07 -12.74 -24.33
C GLU A 214 8.19 -13.90 -23.32
N LEU A 215 7.88 -13.67 -22.05
CA LEU A 215 7.92 -14.71 -21.00
C LEU A 215 6.80 -15.75 -21.16
N TYR A 216 5.73 -15.38 -21.86
CA TYR A 216 4.50 -16.19 -21.98
C TYR A 216 4.26 -16.76 -23.40
N LEU A 217 5.04 -16.33 -24.39
CA LEU A 217 4.91 -16.80 -25.76
C LEU A 217 5.13 -18.31 -25.84
N HIS A 218 4.21 -18.99 -26.54
CA HIS A 218 4.23 -20.45 -26.77
C HIS A 218 4.08 -21.31 -25.52
N LYS A 219 3.60 -20.73 -24.41
CA LYS A 219 3.32 -21.48 -23.19
C LYS A 219 1.83 -21.74 -23.01
N GLU A 220 1.51 -22.81 -22.31
CA GLU A 220 0.16 -23.11 -21.88
C GLU A 220 -0.15 -22.33 -20.58
N ILE A 221 -1.17 -21.50 -20.61
CA ILE A 221 -1.59 -20.72 -19.44
C ILE A 221 -2.91 -21.30 -18.92
N GLU A 222 -2.90 -21.75 -17.66
CA GLU A 222 -4.10 -22.25 -16.99
C GLU A 222 -4.56 -21.28 -15.91
N PHE A 223 -5.78 -20.79 -16.03
CA PHE A 223 -6.46 -19.99 -15.01
C PHE A 223 -7.97 -20.19 -15.06
N LEU A 224 -8.65 -19.91 -13.95
CA LEU A 224 -10.10 -19.93 -13.90
C LEU A 224 -10.65 -18.63 -14.50
N ALA A 225 -11.50 -18.75 -15.53
CA ALA A 225 -12.08 -17.62 -16.23
C ALA A 225 -13.60 -17.70 -16.32
N GLN A 226 -14.23 -16.55 -16.53
CA GLN A 226 -15.62 -16.46 -16.98
C GLN A 226 -15.65 -16.35 -18.50
N THR A 227 -16.56 -17.04 -19.13
CA THR A 227 -16.79 -16.94 -20.57
C THR A 227 -17.51 -15.62 -20.85
N PHE A 228 -16.93 -14.77 -21.67
CA PHE A 228 -17.56 -13.56 -22.16
C PHE A 228 -17.68 -13.61 -23.68
N ARG A 229 -18.87 -13.31 -24.19
CA ARG A 229 -19.12 -13.24 -25.62
C ARG A 229 -19.67 -11.86 -25.99
N PRO A 230 -18.84 -10.98 -26.56
CA PRO A 230 -19.28 -9.68 -27.07
C PRO A 230 -20.35 -9.83 -28.17
N ARG A 231 -21.21 -8.84 -28.33
CA ARG A 231 -22.18 -8.80 -29.43
C ARG A 231 -21.45 -8.72 -30.78
N GLY A 232 -21.76 -9.64 -31.68
CA GLY A 232 -21.14 -9.69 -33.01
C GLY A 232 -19.93 -10.62 -33.11
N MET A 233 -19.57 -11.33 -32.04
CA MET A 233 -18.59 -12.42 -32.09
C MET A 233 -19.22 -13.70 -32.67
N GLU A 234 -18.43 -14.48 -33.40
CA GLU A 234 -18.88 -15.76 -33.99
C GLU A 234 -19.30 -16.75 -32.89
N ASP A 235 -20.25 -17.64 -33.20
CA ASP A 235 -20.89 -18.49 -32.19
C ASP A 235 -19.96 -19.51 -31.53
N ASP A 236 -18.85 -19.82 -32.17
CA ASP A 236 -17.80 -20.73 -31.68
C ASP A 236 -16.63 -20.02 -30.96
N MET A 237 -16.71 -18.68 -30.85
CA MET A 237 -15.69 -17.87 -30.19
C MET A 237 -16.15 -17.32 -28.84
N PHE A 238 -15.23 -17.17 -27.92
CA PHE A 238 -15.43 -16.48 -26.63
C PHE A 238 -14.12 -15.87 -26.14
N VAL A 239 -14.22 -14.91 -25.24
CA VAL A 239 -13.08 -14.32 -24.53
C VAL A 239 -13.07 -14.85 -23.09
N PRO A 240 -12.01 -15.50 -22.64
CA PRO A 240 -11.84 -15.84 -21.23
C PRO A 240 -11.55 -14.56 -20.46
N VAL A 241 -12.43 -14.18 -19.53
CA VAL A 241 -12.30 -12.92 -18.77
C VAL A 241 -12.34 -13.18 -17.28
N ARG A 242 -11.70 -12.29 -16.53
CA ARG A 242 -11.89 -12.18 -15.08
C ARG A 242 -12.22 -10.75 -14.70
N LYS A 243 -12.98 -10.63 -13.61
CA LYS A 243 -13.18 -9.33 -12.97
C LYS A 243 -11.96 -8.98 -12.15
N ILE A 244 -11.39 -7.83 -12.43
CA ILE A 244 -10.38 -7.20 -11.59
C ILE A 244 -11.00 -5.90 -11.07
N MET A 245 -10.90 -5.69 -9.77
CA MET A 245 -11.25 -4.43 -9.12
C MET A 245 -10.00 -3.55 -9.11
N THR A 246 -10.08 -2.36 -9.70
CA THR A 246 -8.92 -1.48 -9.82
C THR A 246 -8.80 -0.49 -8.67
N CYS A 247 -9.90 0.11 -8.20
CA CYS A 247 -9.87 1.03 -7.07
C CYS A 247 -11.04 0.85 -6.08
N CYS A 248 -12.19 0.39 -6.53
CA CYS A 248 -13.35 0.11 -5.67
C CYS A 248 -14.33 -0.84 -6.36
N ALA A 249 -15.32 -1.33 -5.61
CA ALA A 249 -16.34 -2.25 -6.16
C ALA A 249 -17.11 -1.67 -7.37
N ALA A 250 -17.20 -0.34 -7.48
CA ALA A 250 -17.83 0.34 -8.61
C ALA A 250 -16.92 0.41 -9.85
N ASP A 251 -15.59 0.23 -9.69
CA ASP A 251 -14.61 0.25 -10.79
C ASP A 251 -14.08 -1.16 -11.10
N THR A 252 -14.99 -2.10 -11.14
CA THR A 252 -14.68 -3.47 -11.52
C THR A 252 -14.77 -3.62 -13.04
N ARG A 253 -13.66 -4.02 -13.66
CA ARG A 253 -13.60 -4.24 -15.11
C ARG A 253 -13.32 -5.70 -15.42
N PHE A 254 -13.76 -6.12 -16.62
CA PHE A 254 -13.40 -7.42 -17.15
C PHE A 254 -12.10 -7.28 -17.93
N TYR A 255 -11.15 -8.11 -17.57
CA TYR A 255 -9.89 -8.25 -18.28
C TYR A 255 -9.81 -9.67 -18.85
N GLY A 256 -9.38 -9.78 -20.10
CA GLY A 256 -9.26 -11.06 -20.80
C GLY A 256 -8.34 -10.96 -22.01
N TYR A 257 -7.93 -12.10 -22.50
CA TYR A 257 -7.09 -12.28 -23.69
C TYR A 257 -7.87 -12.92 -24.81
#